data_4e518591b12358a2567b49ac7efd7273
#
_entry.id   4e518591b12358a2567b49ac7efd7273
#
_cell.length_a   1.000
_cell.length_b   1.000
_cell.length_c   1.000
_cell.angle_alpha   90.00
_cell.angle_beta   90.00
_cell.angle_gamma   90.00
#
_symmetry.space_group_name_H-M   'P 1'
#
loop_
_entity.id
_entity.type
_entity.pdbx_description
1 polymer ?
#
loop_
_entity_poly.entity_id
_entity_poly.type
_entity_poly.pdbx_seq_one_letter_code
_entity_poly.pdbx_strand_id
1 'polypeptide(L)'
;DVTVEVLDPLGNQGMLRMNHLHPPFDNPAIRRAVLASIDQEEYMLAAVGVPDYYRVCHSYYPCGSPLESTAGTTLISNGSIEKGKRLLAEAGYDGTPVILMQPTDIPILSAASLVTAQRLRNIGMKVEIHAMDWSTLTSRRAKTEPVGQGGWNIFHTWWIGGDILNPVLATGMSGGGTKKAWFGWPDNAVVEMMRQEFALATDANIQKQLGDTIQGTVIDQGFYGNYGTFFVP
;
A
#
# COMPACT_ATOMS: atom_id res chain seq x y z
N ASP A 1 14.46 -5.48 -36.26
CA ASP A 1 14.31 -4.54 -35.13
C ASP A 1 13.11 -5.00 -34.30
N VAL A 2 13.26 -5.01 -32.99
CA VAL A 2 12.16 -5.32 -32.05
C VAL A 2 11.73 -3.99 -31.43
N THR A 3 10.45 -3.66 -31.54
CA THR A 3 9.85 -2.51 -30.86
C THR A 3 9.23 -3.01 -29.55
N VAL A 4 9.57 -2.36 -28.45
CA VAL A 4 8.98 -2.64 -27.13
C VAL A 4 8.03 -1.52 -26.83
N GLU A 5 6.76 -1.86 -26.53
CA GLU A 5 5.70 -0.89 -26.26
C GLU A 5 4.97 -1.24 -24.96
N VAL A 6 4.61 -0.22 -24.20
CA VAL A 6 3.74 -0.35 -23.03
C VAL A 6 2.28 -0.40 -23.53
N LEU A 7 1.62 -1.53 -23.32
CA LEU A 7 0.23 -1.73 -23.78
C LEU A 7 -0.80 -1.20 -22.80
N ASP A 8 -0.51 -1.24 -21.49
CA ASP A 8 -1.41 -0.71 -20.47
C ASP A 8 -0.89 0.62 -19.92
N PRO A 9 -1.48 1.76 -20.33
CA PRO A 9 -1.05 3.08 -19.88
C PRO A 9 -1.41 3.38 -18.42
N LEU A 10 -2.30 2.60 -17.79
CA LEU A 10 -2.64 2.74 -16.38
C LEU A 10 -1.56 2.10 -15.50
N GLY A 11 -0.90 1.06 -16.01
CA GLY A 11 0.18 0.35 -15.34
C GLY A 11 -0.27 -0.45 -14.11
N ASN A 12 0.70 -0.82 -13.29
CA ASN A 12 0.50 -1.59 -12.07
C ASN A 12 0.91 -0.74 -10.86
N GLN A 13 0.00 -0.54 -9.90
CA GLN A 13 0.30 0.16 -8.65
C GLN A 13 0.91 -0.80 -7.65
N GLY A 14 2.12 -0.51 -7.21
CA GLY A 14 2.79 -1.23 -6.14
C GLY A 14 2.14 -0.99 -4.78
N MET A 15 1.88 -2.05 -4.04
CA MET A 15 1.18 -2.02 -2.76
C MET A 15 2.02 -2.65 -1.64
N LEU A 16 2.28 -1.87 -0.59
CA LEU A 16 2.75 -2.33 0.71
C LEU A 16 1.53 -2.56 1.62
N ARG A 17 1.25 -3.79 1.98
CA ARG A 17 0.12 -4.13 2.84
C ARG A 17 0.55 -4.42 4.27
N MET A 18 -0.08 -3.74 5.22
CA MET A 18 0.09 -3.96 6.66
C MET A 18 -1.07 -4.80 7.22
N ASN A 19 -0.77 -5.62 8.22
CA ASN A 19 -1.77 -6.38 8.96
C ASN A 19 -2.32 -5.54 10.12
N HIS A 20 -3.58 -5.13 10.04
CA HIS A 20 -4.23 -4.27 11.02
C HIS A 20 -4.70 -5.00 12.29
N LEU A 21 -4.63 -6.34 12.32
CA LEU A 21 -5.17 -7.12 13.44
C LEU A 21 -4.24 -7.14 14.66
N HIS A 22 -2.94 -6.92 14.46
CA HIS A 22 -1.94 -7.14 15.52
C HIS A 22 -0.93 -6.01 15.60
N PRO A 23 -0.33 -5.80 16.80
CA PRO A 23 0.78 -4.86 16.96
C PRO A 23 1.93 -5.14 15.98
N PRO A 24 2.63 -4.09 15.52
CA PRO A 24 2.39 -2.69 15.87
C PRO A 24 1.35 -2.00 14.94
N PHE A 25 0.82 -2.69 13.94
CA PHE A 25 -0.01 -2.10 12.90
C PHE A 25 -1.52 -2.09 13.21
N ASP A 26 -1.96 -2.53 14.37
CA ASP A 26 -3.26 -2.20 14.94
C ASP A 26 -3.38 -0.70 15.28
N ASN A 27 -2.24 -0.01 15.48
CA ASN A 27 -2.16 1.43 15.71
C ASN A 27 -2.09 2.23 14.38
N PRO A 28 -3.10 3.04 14.02
CA PRO A 28 -3.08 3.84 12.79
C PRO A 28 -1.98 4.90 12.77
N ALA A 29 -1.54 5.42 13.93
CA ALA A 29 -0.45 6.39 13.99
C ALA A 29 0.89 5.76 13.55
N ILE A 30 1.15 4.50 13.90
CA ILE A 30 2.33 3.77 13.43
C ILE A 30 2.24 3.50 11.92
N ARG A 31 1.06 3.14 11.41
CA ARG A 31 0.87 2.97 9.96
C ARG A 31 1.14 4.27 9.18
N ARG A 32 0.71 5.43 9.70
CA ARG A 32 1.05 6.75 9.10
C ARG A 32 2.55 7.01 9.08
N ALA A 33 3.30 6.62 10.10
CA ALA A 33 4.76 6.74 10.12
C ALA A 33 5.41 5.92 8.99
N VAL A 34 4.92 4.70 8.76
CA VAL A 34 5.35 3.87 7.63
C VAL A 34 5.05 4.56 6.30
N LEU A 35 3.80 5.03 6.09
CA LEU A 35 3.40 5.71 4.86
C LEU A 35 4.25 6.94 4.57
N ALA A 36 4.54 7.76 5.58
CA ALA A 36 5.36 8.96 5.46
C ALA A 36 6.80 8.66 5.05
N SER A 37 7.28 7.45 5.24
CA SER A 37 8.62 7.01 4.87
C SER A 37 8.72 6.42 3.45
N ILE A 38 7.62 6.21 2.73
CA ILE A 38 7.63 5.63 1.38
C ILE A 38 8.09 6.67 0.37
N ASP A 39 9.21 6.41 -0.30
CA ASP A 39 9.73 7.20 -1.42
C ASP A 39 9.56 6.42 -2.72
N GLN A 40 8.56 6.81 -3.51
CA GLN A 40 8.19 6.04 -4.71
C GLN A 40 9.33 5.96 -5.73
N GLU A 41 10.14 7.02 -5.86
CA GLU A 41 11.28 7.02 -6.78
C GLU A 41 12.31 5.95 -6.38
N GLU A 42 12.68 5.90 -5.07
CA GLU A 42 13.63 4.89 -4.57
C GLU A 42 13.09 3.46 -4.77
N TYR A 43 11.79 3.24 -4.50
CA TYR A 43 11.18 1.92 -4.71
C TYR A 43 11.20 1.52 -6.18
N MET A 44 10.78 2.43 -7.07
CA MET A 44 10.70 2.13 -8.49
C MET A 44 12.07 1.96 -9.14
N LEU A 45 13.04 2.76 -8.73
CA LEU A 45 14.42 2.62 -9.19
C LEU A 45 15.01 1.25 -8.78
N ALA A 46 14.76 0.81 -7.56
CA ALA A 46 15.24 -0.48 -7.07
C ALA A 46 14.49 -1.68 -7.69
N ALA A 47 13.18 -1.56 -7.92
CA ALA A 47 12.34 -2.65 -8.35
C ALA A 47 12.24 -2.80 -9.88
N VAL A 48 12.31 -1.69 -10.61
CA VAL A 48 12.17 -1.63 -12.08
C VAL A 48 13.47 -1.20 -12.76
N GLY A 49 14.14 -0.18 -12.22
CA GLY A 49 15.46 0.28 -12.68
C GLY A 49 15.48 1.14 -13.94
N VAL A 50 14.46 1.05 -14.79
CA VAL A 50 14.37 1.79 -16.06
C VAL A 50 13.29 2.86 -15.95
N PRO A 51 13.64 4.16 -16.02
CA PRO A 51 12.69 5.26 -15.83
C PRO A 51 11.49 5.25 -16.77
N ASP A 52 11.65 4.76 -17.99
CA ASP A 52 10.56 4.67 -18.98
C ASP A 52 9.46 3.68 -18.57
N TYR A 53 9.75 2.77 -17.65
CA TYR A 53 8.83 1.72 -17.20
C TYR A 53 8.28 1.92 -15.79
N TYR A 54 8.42 3.12 -15.23
CA TYR A 54 7.73 3.48 -14.00
C TYR A 54 7.37 4.97 -13.93
N ARG A 55 6.50 5.33 -13.01
CA ARG A 55 6.23 6.73 -12.65
C ARG A 55 5.90 6.87 -11.16
N VAL A 56 6.18 8.04 -10.63
CA VAL A 56 5.67 8.50 -9.33
C VAL A 56 4.19 8.87 -9.49
N CYS A 57 3.33 8.25 -8.70
CA CYS A 57 1.89 8.50 -8.69
C CYS A 57 1.37 8.34 -7.27
N HIS A 58 1.14 9.44 -6.56
CA HIS A 58 0.71 9.39 -5.16
C HIS A 58 -0.79 9.14 -4.99
N SER A 59 -1.57 9.27 -6.06
CA SER A 59 -2.97 8.88 -6.05
C SER A 59 -3.13 7.38 -5.84
N TYR A 60 -4.17 6.97 -5.13
CA TYR A 60 -4.54 5.56 -4.97
C TYR A 60 -5.43 5.06 -6.12
N TYR A 61 -5.94 5.97 -6.93
CA TYR A 61 -6.48 5.68 -8.25
C TYR A 61 -5.40 5.90 -9.30
N PRO A 62 -5.46 5.28 -10.48
CA PRO A 62 -4.43 5.46 -11.50
C PRO A 62 -4.26 6.93 -11.88
N CYS A 63 -3.02 7.41 -11.96
CA CYS A 63 -2.75 8.75 -12.48
C CYS A 63 -3.15 8.84 -13.95
N GLY A 64 -3.83 9.91 -14.33
CA GLY A 64 -4.48 10.11 -15.63
C GLY A 64 -5.91 9.58 -15.70
N SER A 65 -6.44 8.91 -14.65
CA SER A 65 -7.83 8.48 -14.59
C SER A 65 -8.75 9.59 -14.06
N PRO A 66 -10.08 9.52 -14.33
CA PRO A 66 -11.03 10.53 -13.85
C PRO A 66 -11.08 10.69 -12.32
N LEU A 67 -10.69 9.66 -11.58
CA LEU A 67 -10.68 9.70 -10.11
C LEU A 67 -9.29 9.99 -9.53
N GLU A 68 -8.26 10.23 -10.36
CA GLU A 68 -6.96 10.67 -9.83
C GLU A 68 -7.15 11.77 -8.76
N SER A 69 -6.49 11.62 -7.61
CA SER A 69 -6.76 12.45 -6.44
C SER A 69 -5.48 12.86 -5.71
N THR A 70 -5.47 14.07 -5.19
CA THR A 70 -4.43 14.56 -4.28
C THR A 70 -4.86 14.54 -2.82
N ALA A 71 -6.08 14.07 -2.52
CA ALA A 71 -6.58 14.01 -1.15
C ALA A 71 -5.71 13.10 -0.28
N GLY A 72 -5.22 13.62 0.85
CA GLY A 72 -4.35 12.91 1.79
C GLY A 72 -2.89 12.74 1.36
N THR A 73 -2.53 13.08 0.11
CA THR A 73 -1.18 12.80 -0.43
C THR A 73 -0.06 13.60 0.22
N THR A 74 -0.33 14.67 0.94
CA THR A 74 0.67 15.43 1.70
C THR A 74 1.40 14.58 2.77
N LEU A 75 0.77 13.48 3.22
CA LEU A 75 1.41 12.54 4.13
C LEU A 75 2.53 11.75 3.44
N ILE A 76 2.32 11.38 2.16
CA ILE A 76 3.09 10.37 1.43
C ILE A 76 3.95 10.96 0.29
N SER A 77 3.84 12.25 -0.03
CA SER A 77 4.40 12.82 -1.26
C SER A 77 5.92 12.97 -1.29
N ASN A 78 6.61 12.92 -0.15
CA ASN A 78 8.04 13.25 -0.08
C ASN A 78 8.93 12.15 0.51
N GLY A 79 8.39 10.99 0.85
CA GLY A 79 9.15 9.82 1.31
C GLY A 79 10.18 10.11 2.43
N SER A 80 9.82 10.90 3.44
CA SER A 80 10.77 11.46 4.39
C SER A 80 11.05 10.52 5.58
N ILE A 81 12.30 10.10 5.72
CA ILE A 81 12.78 9.36 6.90
C ILE A 81 12.62 10.19 8.19
N GLU A 82 12.94 11.49 8.16
CA GLU A 82 12.81 12.35 9.33
C GLU A 82 11.35 12.51 9.78
N LYS A 83 10.43 12.68 8.82
CA LYS A 83 8.98 12.70 9.11
C LYS A 83 8.52 11.36 9.68
N GLY A 84 8.97 10.25 9.09
CA GLY A 84 8.66 8.91 9.57
C GLY A 84 9.14 8.66 10.99
N LYS A 85 10.40 9.03 11.31
CA LYS A 85 10.95 8.94 12.68
C LYS A 85 10.11 9.72 13.69
N ARG A 86 9.79 10.97 13.37
CA ARG A 86 9.00 11.83 14.27
C ARG A 86 7.63 11.23 14.52
N LEU A 87 6.91 10.83 13.45
CA LEU A 87 5.59 10.23 13.57
C LEU A 87 5.63 8.90 14.33
N LEU A 88 6.67 8.10 14.15
CA LEU A 88 6.84 6.83 14.86
C LEU A 88 7.05 7.04 16.37
N ALA A 89 7.86 8.04 16.73
CA ALA A 89 8.07 8.42 18.13
C ALA A 89 6.79 8.96 18.78
N GLU A 90 6.09 9.85 18.08
CA GLU A 90 4.78 10.39 18.52
C GLU A 90 3.73 9.29 18.69
N ALA A 91 3.77 8.25 17.85
CA ALA A 91 2.88 7.09 17.91
C ALA A 91 3.18 6.14 19.07
N GLY A 92 4.30 6.30 19.76
CA GLY A 92 4.71 5.47 20.91
C GLY A 92 5.13 4.05 20.52
N TYR A 93 5.83 3.88 19.38
CA TYR A 93 6.34 2.56 18.99
C TYR A 93 7.28 2.00 20.07
N ASP A 94 6.97 0.83 20.59
CA ASP A 94 7.63 0.19 21.74
C ASP A 94 8.80 -0.73 21.36
N GLY A 95 9.10 -0.85 20.06
CA GLY A 95 10.13 -1.75 19.55
C GLY A 95 9.66 -3.18 19.27
N THR A 96 8.35 -3.42 19.22
CA THR A 96 7.76 -4.69 18.76
C THR A 96 8.31 -5.06 17.37
N PRO A 97 8.91 -6.26 17.18
CA PRO A 97 9.43 -6.68 15.90
C PRO A 97 8.36 -6.75 14.81
N VAL A 98 8.73 -6.31 13.61
CA VAL A 98 7.89 -6.32 12.40
C VAL A 98 8.36 -7.44 11.49
N ILE A 99 7.50 -8.42 11.23
CA ILE A 99 7.78 -9.49 10.28
C ILE A 99 7.35 -9.04 8.89
N LEU A 100 8.33 -8.91 8.00
CA LEU A 100 8.14 -8.58 6.60
C LEU A 100 8.35 -9.84 5.75
N MET A 101 7.31 -10.26 5.03
CA MET A 101 7.40 -11.40 4.12
C MET A 101 7.98 -10.95 2.78
N GLN A 102 9.10 -11.58 2.37
CA GLN A 102 9.79 -11.29 1.11
C GLN A 102 9.61 -12.45 0.14
N PRO A 103 8.93 -12.26 -1.00
CA PRO A 103 8.90 -13.27 -2.06
C PRO A 103 10.23 -13.28 -2.82
N THR A 104 10.91 -14.42 -2.85
CA THR A 104 12.25 -14.53 -3.45
C THR A 104 12.22 -14.83 -4.95
N ASP A 105 11.10 -15.31 -5.46
CA ASP A 105 10.85 -15.75 -6.83
C ASP A 105 10.16 -14.68 -7.72
N ILE A 106 9.80 -13.51 -7.14
CA ILE A 106 9.24 -12.37 -7.87
C ILE A 106 10.14 -11.15 -7.68
N PRO A 107 11.08 -10.86 -8.62
CA PRO A 107 12.13 -9.86 -8.45
C PRO A 107 11.63 -8.48 -8.01
N ILE A 108 10.57 -7.96 -8.63
CA ILE A 108 10.01 -6.63 -8.32
C ILE A 108 9.51 -6.54 -6.87
N LEU A 109 8.83 -7.57 -6.37
CA LEU A 109 8.34 -7.62 -4.99
C LEU A 109 9.46 -7.88 -3.99
N SER A 110 10.45 -8.69 -4.39
CA SER A 110 11.65 -8.94 -3.59
C SER A 110 12.42 -7.64 -3.35
N ALA A 111 12.69 -6.86 -4.40
CA ALA A 111 13.35 -5.57 -4.31
C ALA A 111 12.56 -4.57 -3.44
N ALA A 112 11.25 -4.42 -3.68
CA ALA A 112 10.38 -3.55 -2.89
C ALA A 112 10.41 -3.93 -1.39
N SER A 113 10.45 -5.23 -1.08
CA SER A 113 10.54 -5.71 0.31
C SER A 113 11.85 -5.29 0.98
N LEU A 114 12.97 -5.33 0.27
CA LEU A 114 14.28 -4.91 0.79
C LEU A 114 14.34 -3.40 1.02
N VAL A 115 13.80 -2.59 0.10
CA VAL A 115 13.68 -1.13 0.27
C VAL A 115 12.83 -0.83 1.51
N THR A 116 11.67 -1.49 1.65
CA THR A 116 10.82 -1.33 2.84
C THR A 116 11.59 -1.65 4.12
N ALA A 117 12.28 -2.78 4.18
CA ALA A 117 13.02 -3.17 5.38
C ALA A 117 14.06 -2.12 5.76
N GLN A 118 14.79 -1.58 4.78
CA GLN A 118 15.78 -0.53 5.02
C GLN A 118 15.13 0.77 5.52
N ARG A 119 14.06 1.24 4.86
CA ARG A 119 13.38 2.49 5.24
C ARG A 119 12.75 2.38 6.62
N LEU A 120 12.12 1.27 6.95
CA LEU A 120 11.55 1.03 8.28
C LEU A 120 12.62 0.97 9.38
N ARG A 121 13.78 0.35 9.10
CA ARG A 121 14.92 0.38 10.02
C ARG A 121 15.46 1.80 10.19
N ASN A 122 15.51 2.58 9.12
CA ASN A 122 15.96 3.98 9.14
C ASN A 122 15.04 4.88 9.96
N ILE A 123 13.72 4.62 10.01
CA ILE A 123 12.81 5.34 10.90
C ILE A 123 12.82 4.82 12.35
N GLY A 124 13.52 3.72 12.64
CA GLY A 124 13.69 3.18 14.00
C GLY A 124 12.90 1.92 14.30
N MET A 125 12.29 1.26 13.30
CA MET A 125 11.57 -0.01 13.51
C MET A 125 12.52 -1.20 13.52
N LYS A 126 12.20 -2.21 14.30
CA LYS A 126 12.87 -3.53 14.28
C LYS A 126 12.20 -4.38 13.21
N VAL A 127 12.92 -4.67 12.12
CA VAL A 127 12.37 -5.44 10.99
C VAL A 127 13.11 -6.76 10.81
N GLU A 128 12.35 -7.84 10.81
CA GLU A 128 12.77 -9.18 10.49
C GLU A 128 12.21 -9.58 9.12
N ILE A 129 13.09 -10.01 8.21
CA ILE A 129 12.70 -10.44 6.86
C ILE A 129 12.51 -11.97 6.90
N HIS A 130 11.32 -12.41 6.51
CA HIS A 130 11.01 -13.81 6.28
C HIS A 130 10.95 -14.06 4.77
N ALA A 131 12.05 -14.56 4.23
CA ALA A 131 12.18 -14.92 2.82
C ALA A 131 11.43 -16.24 2.53
N MET A 132 10.65 -16.27 1.46
CA MET A 132 9.86 -17.42 1.03
C MET A 132 9.50 -17.28 -0.45
N ASP A 133 9.02 -18.36 -1.07
CA ASP A 133 8.41 -18.28 -2.40
C ASP A 133 7.01 -17.63 -2.37
N TRP A 134 6.53 -17.17 -3.53
CA TRP A 134 5.24 -16.49 -3.64
C TRP A 134 4.06 -17.37 -3.21
N SER A 135 4.09 -18.67 -3.52
CA SER A 135 3.02 -19.60 -3.14
C SER A 135 2.89 -19.71 -1.62
N THR A 136 4.01 -19.86 -0.94
CA THR A 136 4.09 -19.86 0.53
C THR A 136 3.60 -18.52 1.11
N LEU A 137 4.01 -17.38 0.52
CA LEU A 137 3.57 -16.06 0.95
C LEU A 137 2.06 -15.92 0.82
N THR A 138 1.48 -16.30 -0.34
CA THR A 138 0.04 -16.17 -0.58
C THR A 138 -0.79 -17.03 0.37
N SER A 139 -0.29 -18.19 0.74
CA SER A 139 -0.90 -19.04 1.77
C SER A 139 -0.80 -18.41 3.16
N ARG A 140 0.37 -17.84 3.50
CA ARG A 140 0.59 -17.21 4.82
C ARG A 140 -0.16 -15.90 4.99
N ARG A 141 -0.32 -15.07 3.95
CA ARG A 141 -1.04 -13.79 4.04
C ARG A 141 -2.52 -13.93 4.41
N ALA A 142 -3.10 -15.13 4.23
CA ALA A 142 -4.47 -15.43 4.61
C ALA A 142 -4.65 -15.73 6.12
N LYS A 143 -3.54 -15.88 6.86
CA LYS A 143 -3.58 -16.17 8.30
C LYS A 143 -3.91 -14.92 9.10
N THR A 144 -4.88 -15.04 10.00
CA THR A 144 -5.30 -13.99 10.93
C THR A 144 -4.62 -14.08 12.30
N GLU A 145 -3.87 -15.15 12.55
CA GLU A 145 -3.18 -15.42 13.79
C GLU A 145 -2.05 -14.40 14.06
N PRO A 146 -1.67 -14.19 15.32
CA PRO A 146 -0.50 -13.37 15.67
C PRO A 146 0.79 -13.91 15.04
N VAL A 147 1.79 -13.04 14.90
CA VAL A 147 3.10 -13.36 14.31
C VAL A 147 3.73 -14.62 14.94
N GLY A 148 3.69 -14.74 16.27
CA GLY A 148 4.23 -15.90 17.00
C GLY A 148 3.50 -17.24 16.72
N GLN A 149 2.34 -17.20 16.04
CA GLN A 149 1.54 -18.36 15.65
C GLN A 149 1.48 -18.52 14.11
N GLY A 150 2.46 -17.96 13.40
CA GLY A 150 2.58 -18.08 11.96
C GLY A 150 1.92 -16.94 11.18
N GLY A 151 1.44 -15.89 11.84
CA GLY A 151 0.97 -14.65 11.22
C GLY A 151 2.10 -13.80 10.62
N TRP A 152 1.79 -12.57 10.26
CA TRP A 152 2.66 -11.65 9.54
C TRP A 152 2.30 -10.19 9.84
N ASN A 153 3.22 -9.26 9.51
CA ASN A 153 2.97 -7.83 9.65
C ASN A 153 2.92 -7.08 8.30
N ILE A 154 3.81 -7.39 7.36
CA ILE A 154 3.89 -6.71 6.05
C ILE A 154 4.10 -7.72 4.93
N PHE A 155 3.45 -7.48 3.78
CA PHE A 155 3.83 -8.06 2.50
C PHE A 155 3.63 -7.06 1.36
N HIS A 156 4.22 -7.35 0.19
CA HIS A 156 4.10 -6.56 -1.02
C HIS A 156 3.32 -7.31 -2.09
N THR A 157 2.61 -6.53 -2.90
CA THR A 157 1.92 -6.98 -4.11
C THR A 157 1.72 -5.78 -5.04
N TRP A 158 0.94 -5.94 -6.09
CA TRP A 158 0.47 -4.84 -6.95
C TRP A 158 -0.98 -5.03 -7.35
N TRP A 159 -1.59 -3.94 -7.80
CA TRP A 159 -2.87 -3.93 -8.46
C TRP A 159 -2.71 -3.47 -9.91
N ILE A 160 -3.38 -4.13 -10.84
CA ILE A 160 -3.52 -3.66 -12.21
C ILE A 160 -4.35 -2.37 -12.19
N GLY A 161 -3.96 -1.35 -12.97
CA GLY A 161 -4.64 -0.05 -12.96
C GLY A 161 -6.14 -0.14 -13.20
N GLY A 162 -6.59 -1.09 -14.05
CA GLY A 162 -8.00 -1.36 -14.28
C GLY A 162 -8.78 -1.79 -13.02
N ASP A 163 -8.12 -2.50 -12.09
CA ASP A 163 -8.75 -3.00 -10.86
C ASP A 163 -8.92 -1.92 -9.77
N ILE A 164 -8.29 -0.76 -9.96
CA ILE A 164 -8.31 0.34 -8.97
C ILE A 164 -8.87 1.64 -9.55
N LEU A 165 -9.62 1.57 -10.66
CA LEU A 165 -10.24 2.74 -11.31
C LEU A 165 -11.24 3.48 -10.43
N ASN A 166 -11.82 2.82 -9.45
CA ASN A 166 -12.76 3.42 -8.50
C ASN A 166 -12.72 2.68 -7.14
N PRO A 167 -13.26 3.29 -6.08
CA PRO A 167 -13.14 2.72 -4.73
C PRO A 167 -13.92 1.40 -4.53
N VAL A 168 -14.88 1.08 -5.39
CA VAL A 168 -15.64 -0.18 -5.29
C VAL A 168 -14.81 -1.34 -5.83
N LEU A 169 -14.15 -1.15 -6.98
CA LEU A 169 -13.24 -2.14 -7.57
C LEU A 169 -11.97 -2.30 -6.73
N ALA A 170 -11.44 -1.20 -6.19
CA ALA A 170 -10.22 -1.19 -5.38
C ALA A 170 -10.41 -1.93 -4.04
N THR A 171 -10.33 -3.25 -4.07
CA THR A 171 -10.53 -4.11 -2.88
C THR A 171 -9.53 -3.82 -1.76
N GLY A 172 -8.35 -3.27 -2.07
CA GLY A 172 -7.38 -2.77 -1.10
C GLY A 172 -7.90 -1.64 -0.22
N MET A 173 -8.91 -0.89 -0.68
CA MET A 173 -9.58 0.18 0.05
C MET A 173 -10.76 -0.31 0.91
N SER A 174 -11.11 -1.61 0.90
CA SER A 174 -12.20 -2.12 1.72
C SER A 174 -11.88 -2.04 3.21
N GLY A 175 -12.80 -1.46 3.98
CA GLY A 175 -12.75 -1.34 5.45
C GLY A 175 -13.65 -2.34 6.17
N GLY A 176 -13.97 -3.48 5.54
CA GLY A 176 -14.93 -4.44 6.09
C GLY A 176 -14.38 -5.40 7.17
N GLY A 177 -13.19 -5.16 7.70
CA GLY A 177 -12.56 -5.99 8.74
C GLY A 177 -12.36 -7.44 8.29
N THR A 178 -12.29 -8.37 9.23
CA THR A 178 -12.07 -9.80 8.95
C THR A 178 -13.19 -10.46 8.15
N LYS A 179 -14.35 -9.83 8.02
CA LYS A 179 -15.51 -10.39 7.32
C LYS A 179 -15.53 -10.09 5.83
N LYS A 180 -15.02 -8.91 5.40
CA LYS A 180 -15.18 -8.42 4.03
C LYS A 180 -13.94 -7.72 3.47
N ALA A 181 -13.00 -7.26 4.30
CA ALA A 181 -11.80 -6.64 3.79
C ALA A 181 -10.84 -7.69 3.22
N TRP A 182 -10.05 -7.26 2.24
CA TRP A 182 -8.95 -8.04 1.73
C TRP A 182 -7.85 -8.21 2.80
N PHE A 183 -6.90 -9.13 2.60
CA PHE A 183 -5.83 -9.46 3.55
C PHE A 183 -5.20 -8.20 4.18
N GLY A 184 -4.90 -8.25 5.47
CA GLY A 184 -4.52 -7.10 6.30
C GLY A 184 -5.71 -6.49 7.05
N TRP A 185 -6.93 -6.75 6.60
CA TRP A 185 -8.20 -6.58 7.30
C TRP A 185 -8.43 -5.21 7.94
N PRO A 186 -8.25 -4.08 7.21
CA PRO A 186 -8.67 -2.79 7.76
C PRO A 186 -10.15 -2.81 8.11
N ASP A 187 -10.49 -2.20 9.24
CA ASP A 187 -11.87 -2.10 9.72
C ASP A 187 -12.24 -0.63 9.87
N ASN A 188 -13.16 -0.14 9.02
CA ASN A 188 -13.63 1.24 9.04
C ASN A 188 -15.01 1.34 8.38
N ALA A 189 -16.04 1.41 9.21
CA ALA A 189 -17.42 1.46 8.76
C ALA A 189 -17.74 2.71 7.91
N VAL A 190 -17.05 3.83 8.15
CA VAL A 190 -17.25 5.06 7.38
C VAL A 190 -16.76 4.89 5.95
N VAL A 191 -15.60 4.24 5.74
CA VAL A 191 -15.12 3.92 4.39
C VAL A 191 -16.09 3.01 3.67
N GLU A 192 -16.61 1.97 4.31
CA GLU A 192 -17.59 1.07 3.68
C GLU A 192 -18.89 1.78 3.32
N MET A 193 -19.39 2.69 4.17
CA MET A 193 -20.55 3.51 3.88
C MET A 193 -20.31 4.37 2.62
N MET A 194 -19.19 5.10 2.57
CA MET A 194 -18.85 5.95 1.42
C MET A 194 -18.65 5.13 0.13
N ARG A 195 -18.10 3.92 0.22
CA ARG A 195 -17.99 3.01 -0.93
C ARG A 195 -19.37 2.58 -1.45
N GLN A 196 -20.34 2.35 -0.57
CA GLN A 196 -21.72 2.05 -0.96
C GLN A 196 -22.40 3.28 -1.60
N GLU A 197 -22.21 4.46 -1.03
CA GLU A 197 -22.71 5.70 -1.61
C GLU A 197 -22.11 5.96 -3.01
N PHE A 198 -20.82 5.72 -3.18
CA PHE A 198 -20.16 5.81 -4.48
C PHE A 198 -20.81 4.87 -5.51
N ALA A 199 -21.09 3.62 -5.12
CA ALA A 199 -21.71 2.63 -6.00
C ALA A 199 -23.12 3.03 -6.47
N LEU A 200 -23.83 3.82 -5.68
CA LEU A 200 -25.19 4.30 -5.98
C LEU A 200 -25.20 5.67 -6.67
N ALA A 201 -24.12 6.44 -6.58
CA ALA A 201 -24.02 7.76 -7.17
C ALA A 201 -23.97 7.67 -8.71
N THR A 202 -24.81 8.47 -9.37
CA THR A 202 -24.88 8.59 -10.84
C THR A 202 -24.25 9.89 -11.36
N ASP A 203 -24.05 10.87 -10.49
CA ASP A 203 -23.40 12.14 -10.82
C ASP A 203 -21.87 12.02 -10.68
N ALA A 204 -21.15 12.39 -11.74
CA ALA A 204 -19.69 12.27 -11.79
C ALA A 204 -18.96 13.17 -10.76
N ASN A 205 -19.54 14.35 -10.42
CA ASN A 205 -18.95 15.24 -9.43
C ASN A 205 -19.12 14.65 -8.02
N ILE A 206 -20.26 14.04 -7.73
CA ILE A 206 -20.50 13.34 -6.46
C ILE A 206 -19.54 12.14 -6.36
N GLN A 207 -19.39 11.36 -7.43
CA GLN A 207 -18.44 10.26 -7.46
C GLN A 207 -17.00 10.76 -7.22
N LYS A 208 -16.60 11.87 -7.84
CA LYS A 208 -15.26 12.45 -7.62
C LYS A 208 -15.07 12.90 -6.17
N GLN A 209 -16.03 13.58 -5.57
CA GLN A 209 -15.97 14.02 -4.17
C GLN A 209 -15.89 12.83 -3.20
N LEU A 210 -16.69 11.80 -3.43
CA LEU A 210 -16.63 10.57 -2.63
C LEU A 210 -15.28 9.86 -2.82
N GLY A 211 -14.79 9.75 -4.05
CA GLY A 211 -13.49 9.18 -4.36
C GLY A 211 -12.35 9.89 -3.62
N ASP A 212 -12.34 11.23 -3.62
CA ASP A 212 -11.36 12.04 -2.90
C ASP A 212 -11.44 11.79 -1.39
N THR A 213 -12.65 11.78 -0.83
CA THR A 213 -12.84 11.58 0.61
C THR A 213 -12.44 10.18 1.05
N ILE A 214 -12.78 9.16 0.25
CA ILE A 214 -12.38 7.77 0.51
C ILE A 214 -10.86 7.65 0.48
N GLN A 215 -10.20 8.17 -0.56
CA GLN A 215 -8.74 8.13 -0.65
C GLN A 215 -8.08 8.82 0.55
N GLY A 216 -8.51 10.04 0.88
CA GLY A 216 -7.98 10.79 2.03
C GLY A 216 -8.10 10.00 3.33
N THR A 217 -9.25 9.36 3.56
CA THR A 217 -9.49 8.53 4.74
C THR A 217 -8.63 7.27 4.74
N VAL A 218 -8.52 6.58 3.60
CA VAL A 218 -7.70 5.36 3.44
C VAL A 218 -6.22 5.65 3.71
N ILE A 219 -5.70 6.80 3.24
CA ILE A 219 -4.33 7.24 3.50
C ILE A 219 -4.17 7.60 4.99
N ASP A 220 -5.08 8.40 5.56
CA ASP A 220 -5.01 8.80 6.97
C ASP A 220 -5.06 7.59 7.91
N GLN A 221 -5.89 6.61 7.61
CA GLN A 221 -6.00 5.38 8.39
C GLN A 221 -4.90 4.35 8.08
N GLY A 222 -4.06 4.62 7.08
CA GLY A 222 -2.93 3.77 6.72
C GLY A 222 -3.35 2.38 6.25
N PHE A 223 -4.36 2.27 5.38
CA PHE A 223 -4.84 0.96 4.91
C PHE A 223 -3.76 0.19 4.17
N TYR A 224 -2.98 0.88 3.35
CA TYR A 224 -1.80 0.34 2.65
C TYR A 224 -0.91 1.47 2.15
N GLY A 225 0.32 1.16 1.76
CA GLY A 225 1.25 2.09 1.14
C GLY A 225 1.29 1.89 -0.38
N ASN A 226 1.11 2.97 -1.14
CA ASN A 226 1.38 3.00 -2.57
C ASN A 226 2.87 3.35 -2.75
N TYR A 227 3.66 2.41 -3.30
CA TYR A 227 5.10 2.61 -3.51
C TYR A 227 5.47 2.91 -4.97
N GLY A 228 4.50 3.30 -5.81
CA GLY A 228 4.72 3.75 -7.18
C GLY A 228 3.94 2.94 -8.20
N THR A 229 4.03 3.37 -9.46
CA THR A 229 3.39 2.70 -10.60
C THR A 229 4.46 2.21 -11.57
N PHE A 230 4.37 0.96 -12.00
CA PHE A 230 5.27 0.39 -12.99
C PHE A 230 4.51 -0.18 -14.19
N PHE A 231 5.20 -0.27 -15.30
CA PHE A 231 4.68 -0.77 -16.57
C PHE A 231 5.40 -2.04 -16.97
N VAL A 232 4.66 -2.98 -17.52
CA VAL A 232 5.22 -4.20 -18.13
C VAL A 232 5.20 -3.98 -19.64
N PRO A 233 6.37 -3.99 -20.29
CA PRO A 233 6.48 -3.86 -21.74
C PRO A 233 6.05 -5.13 -22.46
#